data_0d70b64dfdf8a80ecf343fabd742e9e1
#
_entry.id   0d70b64dfdf8a80ecf343fabd742e9e1
#
_cell.length_a   1.000
_cell.length_b   1.000
_cell.length_c   1.000
_cell.angle_alpha   90.00
_cell.angle_beta   90.00
_cell.angle_gamma   90.00
#
_symmetry.space_group_name_H-M   'P 1'
#
loop_
_entity.id
_entity.type
_entity.pdbx_description
1 polymer ?
#
loop_
_entity_poly.entity_id
_entity_poly.type
_entity_poly.pdbx_seq_one_letter_code
_entity_poly.pdbx_strand_id
1 'polypeptide(L)'
;DATSNIGRNTEQVVKLRPLLALLESTTTENQSAEIVLADKRTYLATASSVIVEGQQIGRVCIMRDVTYFKELDTLKSEFVATVSHDLRSPLTLMRGYATMLEMVGELNEQQQGYAKKIVSGVENMTRLVNNLLDLGRIDLGVGLQVENVAVLDIIERAASALQLQAAQKNIDLAVELSKDMP
;
A
#
# COMPACT_ATOMS: atom_id res chain seq x y z
N ASP A 1 -14.99 -34.86 -13.55
CA ASP A 1 -16.33 -35.02 -14.14
C ASP A 1 -17.34 -34.23 -13.30
N ALA A 2 -17.90 -33.15 -13.87
CA ALA A 2 -18.79 -32.25 -13.09
C ALA A 2 -20.07 -32.95 -12.59
N THR A 3 -20.52 -33.98 -13.29
CA THR A 3 -21.73 -34.76 -12.94
C THR A 3 -21.52 -35.73 -11.77
N SER A 4 -20.29 -36.10 -11.45
CA SER A 4 -19.97 -37.09 -10.39
C SER A 4 -20.16 -36.55 -8.95
N ASN A 5 -20.30 -35.23 -8.79
CA ASN A 5 -20.38 -34.58 -7.47
C ASN A 5 -21.79 -34.07 -7.10
N ILE A 6 -22.77 -34.25 -7.98
CA ILE A 6 -24.16 -33.87 -7.71
C ILE A 6 -24.71 -34.69 -6.53
N GLY A 7 -25.29 -34.02 -5.53
CA GLY A 7 -25.87 -34.64 -4.35
C GLY A 7 -24.87 -35.05 -3.27
N ARG A 8 -23.57 -34.75 -3.43
CA ARG A 8 -22.58 -34.98 -2.39
C ARG A 8 -22.45 -33.78 -1.46
N ASN A 9 -22.04 -34.03 -0.22
CA ASN A 9 -21.75 -32.98 0.74
C ASN A 9 -20.54 -32.17 0.28
N THR A 10 -20.62 -30.84 0.41
CA THR A 10 -19.58 -29.89 0.01
C THR A 10 -18.22 -30.23 0.65
N GLU A 11 -18.20 -30.60 1.93
CA GLU A 11 -16.98 -31.01 2.67
C GLU A 11 -16.26 -32.22 2.06
N GLN A 12 -17.02 -33.11 1.42
CA GLN A 12 -16.45 -34.32 0.79
C GLN A 12 -15.80 -34.01 -0.56
N VAL A 13 -16.27 -32.96 -1.24
CA VAL A 13 -15.87 -32.60 -2.59
C VAL A 13 -14.81 -31.50 -2.57
N VAL A 14 -14.97 -30.49 -1.73
CA VAL A 14 -14.10 -29.32 -1.64
C VAL A 14 -13.10 -29.52 -0.50
N LYS A 15 -11.82 -29.70 -0.84
CA LYS A 15 -10.74 -29.91 0.14
C LYS A 15 -10.01 -28.62 0.52
N LEU A 16 -10.30 -27.51 -0.16
CA LEU A 16 -9.67 -26.21 0.07
C LEU A 16 -10.45 -25.46 1.16
N ARG A 17 -9.86 -25.33 2.34
CA ARG A 17 -10.49 -24.65 3.50
C ARG A 17 -11.04 -23.26 3.19
N PRO A 18 -10.33 -22.35 2.48
CA PRO A 18 -10.88 -21.04 2.17
C PRO A 18 -12.11 -21.09 1.27
N LEU A 19 -12.15 -22.01 0.31
CA LEU A 19 -13.31 -22.19 -0.56
C LEU A 19 -14.48 -22.82 0.20
N LEU A 20 -14.21 -23.76 1.08
CA LEU A 20 -15.21 -24.37 1.93
C LEU A 20 -15.88 -23.30 2.83
N ALA A 21 -15.07 -22.47 3.49
CA ALA A 21 -15.57 -21.39 4.35
C ALA A 21 -16.48 -20.41 3.59
N LEU A 22 -16.15 -20.09 2.33
CA LEU A 22 -16.99 -19.25 1.47
C LEU A 22 -18.34 -19.91 1.14
N LEU A 23 -18.34 -21.23 0.92
CA LEU A 23 -19.55 -21.98 0.55
C LEU A 23 -20.47 -22.27 1.72
N GLU A 24 -19.90 -22.44 2.93
CA GLU A 24 -20.64 -22.73 4.16
C GLU A 24 -21.12 -21.49 4.92
N SER A 25 -20.65 -20.31 4.51
CA SER A 25 -21.07 -19.06 5.15
C SER A 25 -22.58 -18.84 5.04
N THR A 26 -23.21 -18.46 6.14
CA THR A 26 -24.63 -18.12 6.21
C THR A 26 -24.95 -16.68 5.88
N THR A 27 -23.92 -15.86 5.63
CA THR A 27 -24.08 -14.45 5.31
C THR A 27 -24.72 -14.27 3.93
N THR A 28 -25.67 -13.36 3.81
CA THR A 28 -26.33 -13.03 2.54
C THR A 28 -25.45 -12.13 1.65
N GLU A 29 -24.44 -11.50 2.22
CA GLU A 29 -23.51 -10.64 1.51
C GLU A 29 -22.53 -11.45 0.66
N ASN A 30 -22.05 -10.81 -0.42
CA ASN A 30 -21.01 -11.37 -1.26
C ASN A 30 -19.70 -11.43 -0.48
N GLN A 31 -19.10 -12.60 -0.45
CA GLN A 31 -17.79 -12.83 0.16
C GLN A 31 -16.78 -13.21 -0.90
N SER A 32 -15.55 -12.70 -0.76
CA SER A 32 -14.46 -13.04 -1.66
C SER A 32 -13.23 -13.48 -0.88
N ALA A 33 -12.50 -14.44 -1.43
CA ALA A 33 -11.20 -14.88 -0.90
C ALA A 33 -10.25 -15.23 -2.04
N GLU A 34 -8.97 -14.99 -1.80
CA GLU A 34 -7.91 -15.44 -2.70
C GLU A 34 -7.52 -16.88 -2.34
N ILE A 35 -7.45 -17.72 -3.35
CA ILE A 35 -7.15 -19.13 -3.21
C ILE A 35 -5.97 -19.48 -4.09
N VAL A 36 -4.89 -19.96 -3.48
CA VAL A 36 -3.74 -20.48 -4.22
C VAL A 36 -3.89 -21.98 -4.35
N LEU A 37 -3.87 -22.47 -5.59
CA LEU A 37 -3.94 -23.90 -5.89
C LEU A 37 -2.54 -24.55 -5.87
N ALA A 38 -2.52 -25.88 -5.90
CA ALA A 38 -1.29 -26.67 -5.89
C ALA A 38 -0.38 -26.41 -7.12
N ASP A 39 -0.95 -25.98 -8.24
CA ASP A 39 -0.26 -25.56 -9.46
C ASP A 39 0.29 -24.11 -9.39
N LYS A 40 0.25 -23.49 -8.20
CA LYS A 40 0.67 -22.11 -7.92
C LYS A 40 -0.18 -21.01 -8.56
N ARG A 41 -1.30 -21.35 -9.18
CA ARG A 41 -2.23 -20.36 -9.69
C ARG A 41 -3.03 -19.75 -8.58
N THR A 42 -3.28 -18.44 -8.69
CA THR A 42 -4.09 -17.68 -7.75
C THR A 42 -5.46 -17.39 -8.35
N TYR A 43 -6.50 -17.77 -7.62
CA TYR A 43 -7.90 -17.54 -8.02
C TYR A 43 -8.56 -16.61 -7.01
N LEU A 44 -9.30 -15.63 -7.53
CA LEU A 44 -10.25 -14.87 -6.74
C LEU A 44 -11.58 -15.64 -6.75
N ALA A 45 -11.93 -16.22 -5.61
CA ALA A 45 -13.22 -16.89 -5.42
C ALA A 45 -14.20 -15.91 -4.81
N THR A 46 -15.36 -15.71 -5.47
CA THR A 46 -16.45 -14.88 -4.97
C THR A 46 -17.68 -15.75 -4.80
N ALA A 47 -18.23 -15.78 -3.59
CA ALA A 47 -19.43 -16.53 -3.25
C ALA A 47 -20.60 -15.59 -2.97
N SER A 48 -21.75 -15.89 -3.60
CA SER A 48 -23.01 -15.16 -3.45
C SER A 48 -24.12 -16.12 -3.02
N SER A 49 -25.03 -15.65 -2.19
CA SER A 49 -26.19 -16.43 -1.75
C SER A 49 -27.25 -16.52 -2.86
N VAL A 50 -27.82 -17.70 -3.04
CA VAL A 50 -28.98 -17.92 -3.91
C VAL A 50 -30.22 -17.90 -3.04
N ILE A 51 -31.09 -16.90 -3.27
CA ILE A 51 -32.31 -16.70 -2.49
C ILE A 51 -33.51 -16.94 -3.39
N VAL A 52 -34.42 -17.79 -2.95
CA VAL A 52 -35.70 -18.06 -3.60
C VAL A 52 -36.80 -17.87 -2.57
N GLU A 53 -37.82 -17.08 -2.89
CA GLU A 53 -38.97 -16.77 -2.03
C GLU A 53 -38.56 -16.30 -0.61
N GLY A 54 -37.41 -15.54 -0.52
CA GLY A 54 -36.89 -15.02 0.74
C GLY A 54 -36.07 -16.04 1.58
N GLN A 55 -35.93 -17.27 1.10
CA GLN A 55 -35.11 -18.30 1.76
C GLN A 55 -33.81 -18.53 0.99
N GLN A 56 -32.71 -18.61 1.72
CA GLN A 56 -31.42 -18.98 1.14
C GLN A 56 -31.41 -20.49 0.87
N ILE A 57 -31.41 -20.86 -0.41
CA ILE A 57 -31.41 -22.25 -0.85
C ILE A 57 -30.01 -22.79 -1.15
N GLY A 58 -29.00 -21.91 -1.22
CA GLY A 58 -27.63 -22.31 -1.50
C GLY A 58 -26.70 -21.13 -1.73
N ARG A 59 -25.50 -21.42 -2.20
CA ARG A 59 -24.51 -20.42 -2.62
C ARG A 59 -23.90 -20.81 -3.96
N VAL A 60 -23.61 -19.79 -4.76
CA VAL A 60 -22.84 -19.92 -6.00
C VAL A 60 -21.47 -19.31 -5.76
N CYS A 61 -20.42 -20.04 -6.13
CA CYS A 61 -19.06 -19.54 -6.10
C CYS A 61 -18.49 -19.47 -7.51
N ILE A 62 -17.98 -18.30 -7.88
CA ILE A 62 -17.28 -18.04 -9.14
C ILE A 62 -15.80 -17.91 -8.81
N MET A 63 -14.95 -18.64 -9.52
CA MET A 63 -13.51 -18.56 -9.41
C MET A 63 -12.93 -17.94 -10.67
N ARG A 64 -12.22 -16.84 -10.50
CA ARG A 64 -11.52 -16.13 -11.58
C ARG A 64 -10.02 -16.31 -11.41
N ASP A 65 -9.32 -16.80 -12.43
CA ASP A 65 -7.86 -16.84 -12.43
C ASP A 65 -7.33 -15.39 -12.47
N VAL A 66 -6.58 -15.02 -11.44
CA VAL A 66 -5.96 -13.71 -11.28
C VAL A 66 -4.44 -13.81 -11.18
N THR A 67 -3.87 -14.96 -11.53
CA THR A 67 -2.44 -15.25 -11.44
C THR A 67 -1.62 -14.19 -12.15
N TYR A 68 -1.94 -13.91 -13.41
CA TYR A 68 -1.23 -12.91 -14.20
C TYR A 68 -1.25 -11.51 -13.56
N PHE A 69 -2.38 -11.10 -13.01
CA PHE A 69 -2.50 -9.79 -12.33
C PHE A 69 -1.64 -9.75 -11.07
N LYS A 70 -1.61 -10.84 -10.29
CA LYS A 70 -0.79 -10.94 -9.08
C LYS A 70 0.71 -10.96 -9.39
N GLU A 71 1.11 -11.67 -10.43
CA GLU A 71 2.50 -11.67 -10.90
C GLU A 71 2.93 -10.28 -11.37
N LEU A 72 2.07 -9.58 -12.12
CA LEU A 72 2.34 -8.22 -12.58
C LEU A 72 2.46 -7.23 -11.42
N ASP A 73 1.58 -7.32 -10.42
CA ASP A 73 1.64 -6.49 -9.21
C ASP A 73 2.93 -6.75 -8.43
N THR A 74 3.35 -8.01 -8.30
CA THR A 74 4.60 -8.38 -7.65
C THR A 74 5.80 -7.80 -8.39
N LEU A 75 5.86 -8.00 -9.71
CA LEU A 75 6.93 -7.45 -10.56
C LEU A 75 7.01 -5.93 -10.50
N LYS A 76 5.85 -5.24 -10.53
CA LYS A 76 5.78 -3.78 -10.38
C LYS A 76 6.42 -3.33 -9.07
N SER A 77 6.16 -4.06 -7.99
CA SER A 77 6.67 -3.71 -6.65
C SER A 77 8.15 -3.95 -6.52
N GLU A 78 8.62 -5.09 -6.97
CA GLU A 78 10.04 -5.41 -6.98
C GLU A 78 10.83 -4.40 -7.82
N PHE A 79 10.28 -4.02 -8.99
CA PHE A 79 10.86 -3.00 -9.84
C PHE A 79 10.98 -1.65 -9.12
N VAL A 80 9.89 -1.16 -8.51
CA VAL A 80 9.89 0.11 -7.77
C VAL A 80 10.86 0.06 -6.60
N ALA A 81 10.90 -1.04 -5.84
CA ALA A 81 11.82 -1.20 -4.72
C ALA A 81 13.29 -1.19 -5.16
N THR A 82 13.61 -1.94 -6.24
CA THR A 82 14.98 -2.02 -6.79
C THR A 82 15.45 -0.67 -7.31
N VAL A 83 14.66 -0.02 -8.18
CA VAL A 83 15.00 1.29 -8.74
C VAL A 83 15.19 2.33 -7.64
N SER A 84 14.35 2.32 -6.61
CA SER A 84 14.47 3.27 -5.50
C SER A 84 15.74 3.05 -4.68
N HIS A 85 16.11 1.79 -4.45
CA HIS A 85 17.37 1.45 -3.77
C HIS A 85 18.58 1.96 -4.58
N ASP A 86 18.58 1.68 -5.89
CA ASP A 86 19.68 2.00 -6.78
C ASP A 86 19.83 3.52 -7.01
N LEU A 87 18.73 4.27 -6.93
CA LEU A 87 18.76 5.73 -6.98
C LEU A 87 19.21 6.36 -5.65
N ARG A 88 18.92 5.76 -4.51
CA ARG A 88 19.26 6.32 -3.19
C ARG A 88 20.78 6.40 -2.98
N SER A 89 21.51 5.40 -3.43
CA SER A 89 22.98 5.34 -3.26
C SER A 89 23.70 6.53 -3.93
N PRO A 90 23.55 6.79 -5.24
CA PRO A 90 24.19 7.93 -5.91
C PRO A 90 23.70 9.28 -5.38
N LEU A 91 22.43 9.41 -4.99
CA LEU A 91 21.91 10.63 -4.37
C LEU A 91 22.59 10.92 -3.03
N THR A 92 22.79 9.90 -2.20
CA THR A 92 23.49 10.04 -0.93
C THR A 92 24.95 10.48 -1.13
N LEU A 93 25.63 9.92 -2.12
CA LEU A 93 26.99 10.32 -2.48
C LEU A 93 27.04 11.77 -2.98
N MET A 94 26.14 12.17 -3.88
CA MET A 94 26.08 13.56 -4.38
C MET A 94 25.85 14.56 -3.25
N ARG A 95 24.93 14.26 -2.33
CA ARG A 95 24.70 15.08 -1.14
C ARG A 95 25.96 15.17 -0.28
N GLY A 96 26.62 14.03 -0.02
CA GLY A 96 27.86 13.98 0.76
C GLY A 96 28.97 14.84 0.17
N TYR A 97 29.22 14.71 -1.14
CA TYR A 97 30.24 15.52 -1.81
C TYR A 97 29.88 17.00 -1.84
N ALA A 98 28.63 17.37 -2.09
CA ALA A 98 28.20 18.76 -2.07
C ALA A 98 28.36 19.39 -0.67
N THR A 99 28.05 18.63 0.40
CA THR A 99 28.26 19.08 1.78
C THR A 99 29.77 19.18 2.12
N MET A 100 30.57 18.22 1.65
CA MET A 100 32.03 18.27 1.85
C MET A 100 32.68 19.48 1.19
N LEU A 101 32.21 19.91 0.03
CA LEU A 101 32.71 21.13 -0.62
C LEU A 101 32.56 22.35 0.27
N GLU A 102 31.49 22.45 1.07
CA GLU A 102 31.30 23.56 2.02
C GLU A 102 32.24 23.46 3.24
N MET A 103 32.76 22.26 3.55
CA MET A 103 33.59 21.99 4.75
C MET A 103 35.09 22.05 4.48
N VAL A 104 35.54 21.80 3.24
CA VAL A 104 36.97 21.58 2.92
C VAL A 104 37.71 22.87 2.55
N GLY A 105 37.01 23.97 2.23
CA GLY A 105 37.62 25.23 1.84
C GLY A 105 36.69 26.40 1.85
N GLU A 106 37.26 27.62 1.75
CA GLU A 106 36.45 28.82 1.56
C GLU A 106 35.89 28.87 0.15
N LEU A 107 34.60 28.70 0.05
CA LEU A 107 33.86 28.87 -1.20
C LEU A 107 33.48 30.33 -1.39
N ASN A 108 33.63 30.87 -2.63
CA ASN A 108 33.06 32.17 -2.94
C ASN A 108 31.53 32.11 -2.95
N GLU A 109 30.89 33.27 -2.89
CA GLU A 109 29.39 33.35 -2.84
C GLU A 109 28.70 32.58 -3.95
N GLN A 110 29.24 32.61 -5.16
CA GLN A 110 28.69 31.91 -6.31
C GLN A 110 28.82 30.40 -6.17
N GLN A 111 29.95 29.89 -5.69
CA GLN A 111 30.18 28.47 -5.41
C GLN A 111 29.28 27.96 -4.30
N GLN A 112 29.13 28.73 -3.20
CA GLN A 112 28.17 28.41 -2.13
C GLN A 112 26.75 28.33 -2.67
N GLY A 113 26.36 29.25 -3.56
CA GLY A 113 25.04 29.20 -4.21
C GLY A 113 24.84 27.94 -5.05
N TYR A 114 25.87 27.45 -5.74
CA TYR A 114 25.79 26.20 -6.49
C TYR A 114 25.73 24.97 -5.58
N ALA A 115 26.54 24.90 -4.53
CA ALA A 115 26.50 23.81 -3.57
C ALA A 115 25.11 23.66 -2.94
N LYS A 116 24.53 24.76 -2.47
CA LYS A 116 23.16 24.79 -1.92
C LYS A 116 22.11 24.30 -2.93
N LYS A 117 22.22 24.71 -4.19
CA LYS A 117 21.31 24.25 -5.25
C LYS A 117 21.45 22.75 -5.52
N ILE A 118 22.68 22.21 -5.48
CA ILE A 118 22.92 20.78 -5.66
C ILE A 118 22.30 20.02 -4.48
N VAL A 119 22.54 20.41 -3.23
CA VAL A 119 21.97 19.78 -2.03
C VAL A 119 20.43 19.78 -2.12
N SER A 120 19.82 20.94 -2.39
CA SER A 120 18.38 21.05 -2.51
C SER A 120 17.80 20.18 -3.65
N GLY A 121 18.51 20.11 -4.78
CA GLY A 121 18.13 19.24 -5.91
C GLY A 121 18.14 17.75 -5.51
N VAL A 122 19.20 17.33 -4.81
CA VAL A 122 19.33 15.94 -4.32
C VAL A 122 18.26 15.61 -3.28
N GLU A 123 17.95 16.51 -2.36
CA GLU A 123 16.88 16.33 -1.37
C GLU A 123 15.51 16.20 -2.05
N ASN A 124 15.24 17.00 -3.07
CA ASN A 124 14.03 16.90 -3.86
C ASN A 124 13.92 15.55 -4.58
N MET A 125 15.00 15.07 -5.20
CA MET A 125 15.04 13.76 -5.84
C MET A 125 14.84 12.63 -4.83
N THR A 126 15.48 12.69 -3.67
CA THR A 126 15.31 11.71 -2.59
C THR A 126 13.86 11.64 -2.13
N ARG A 127 13.19 12.78 -1.99
CA ARG A 127 11.77 12.84 -1.64
C ARG A 127 10.88 12.20 -2.71
N LEU A 128 11.13 12.48 -4.00
CA LEU A 128 10.38 11.86 -5.10
C LEU A 128 10.55 10.34 -5.13
N VAL A 129 11.77 9.84 -4.93
CA VAL A 129 12.05 8.39 -4.85
C VAL A 129 11.29 7.75 -3.68
N ASN A 130 11.29 8.38 -2.51
CA ASN A 130 10.53 7.86 -1.36
C ASN A 130 9.02 7.88 -1.60
N ASN A 131 8.48 8.95 -2.19
CA ASN A 131 7.06 9.02 -2.55
C ASN A 131 6.65 7.93 -3.55
N LEU A 132 7.53 7.59 -4.50
CA LEU A 132 7.29 6.50 -5.45
C LEU A 132 7.25 5.13 -4.75
N LEU A 133 8.15 4.91 -3.78
CA LEU A 133 8.14 3.71 -2.94
C LEU A 133 6.86 3.58 -2.11
N ASP A 134 6.45 4.67 -1.48
CA ASP A 134 5.26 4.70 -0.64
C ASP A 134 4.00 4.44 -1.48
N LEU A 135 3.92 5.03 -2.69
CA LEU A 135 2.83 4.76 -3.63
C LEU A 135 2.79 3.27 -4.03
N GLY A 136 3.96 2.69 -4.37
CA GLY A 136 4.05 1.27 -4.70
C GLY A 136 3.59 0.34 -3.56
N ARG A 137 3.89 0.69 -2.30
CA ARG A 137 3.44 -0.05 -1.11
C ARG A 137 1.94 0.07 -0.88
N ILE A 138 1.39 1.27 -1.06
CA ILE A 138 -0.06 1.53 -0.90
C ILE A 138 -0.85 0.74 -1.94
N ASP A 139 -0.46 0.80 -3.20
CA ASP A 139 -1.14 0.08 -4.31
C ASP A 139 -1.24 -1.43 -4.05
N LEU A 140 -0.27 -2.00 -3.36
CA LEU A 140 -0.21 -3.43 -3.07
C LEU A 140 -0.82 -3.84 -1.74
N GLY A 141 -1.20 -2.88 -0.90
CA GLY A 141 -1.62 -3.15 0.47
C GLY A 141 -0.53 -3.80 1.34
N VAL A 142 0.73 -3.78 0.89
CA VAL A 142 1.84 -4.41 1.61
C VAL A 142 2.34 -3.47 2.70
N GLY A 143 2.37 -3.98 3.93
CA GLY A 143 2.86 -3.24 5.09
C GLY A 143 1.90 -2.20 5.64
N LEU A 144 0.67 -2.14 5.15
CA LEU A 144 -0.39 -1.35 5.75
C LEU A 144 -0.91 -2.09 6.99
N GLN A 145 -0.64 -1.55 8.16
CA GLN A 145 -1.30 -1.97 9.39
C GLN A 145 -2.55 -1.11 9.56
N VAL A 146 -3.71 -1.73 9.33
CA VAL A 146 -4.99 -1.05 9.55
C VAL A 146 -5.31 -1.14 11.04
N GLU A 147 -5.28 -0.01 11.73
CA GLU A 147 -5.60 0.10 13.14
C GLU A 147 -6.55 1.28 13.37
N ASN A 148 -7.28 1.23 14.47
CA ASN A 148 -8.10 2.37 14.89
C ASN A 148 -7.19 3.45 15.48
N VAL A 149 -7.07 4.57 14.78
CA VAL A 149 -6.26 5.71 15.22
C VAL A 149 -7.19 6.89 15.48
N ALA A 150 -7.00 7.58 16.61
CA ALA A 150 -7.72 8.80 16.87
C ALA A 150 -7.30 9.88 15.85
N VAL A 151 -8.29 10.46 15.17
CA VAL A 151 -8.04 11.49 14.15
C VAL A 151 -7.31 12.70 14.76
N LEU A 152 -7.60 13.01 16.03
CA LEU A 152 -6.94 14.07 16.78
C LEU A 152 -5.41 13.88 16.84
N ASP A 153 -4.95 12.67 17.13
CA ASP A 153 -3.51 12.37 17.23
C ASP A 153 -2.78 12.59 15.90
N ILE A 154 -3.46 12.27 14.79
CA ILE A 154 -2.91 12.48 13.43
C ILE A 154 -2.77 13.99 13.17
N ILE A 155 -3.79 14.76 13.47
CA ILE A 155 -3.81 16.21 13.24
C ILE A 155 -2.78 16.91 14.11
N GLU A 156 -2.69 16.56 15.40
CA GLU A 156 -1.71 17.14 16.33
C GLU A 156 -0.27 16.85 15.88
N ARG A 157 0.02 15.63 15.45
CA ARG A 157 1.34 15.26 14.89
C ARG A 157 1.66 16.05 13.62
N ALA A 158 0.70 16.18 12.71
CA ALA A 158 0.88 16.94 11.47
C ALA A 158 1.10 18.43 11.75
N ALA A 159 0.31 19.02 12.63
CA ALA A 159 0.44 20.42 13.03
C ALA A 159 1.80 20.68 13.71
N SER A 160 2.20 19.83 14.65
CA SER A 160 3.49 19.92 15.35
C SER A 160 4.68 19.83 14.38
N ALA A 161 4.60 18.95 13.38
CA ALA A 161 5.65 18.81 12.37
C ALA A 161 5.81 20.06 11.49
N LEU A 162 4.74 20.82 11.28
CA LEU A 162 4.74 22.04 10.46
C LEU A 162 4.98 23.32 11.24
N GLN A 163 4.84 23.29 12.58
CA GLN A 163 4.90 24.47 13.43
C GLN A 163 6.23 25.24 13.32
N LEU A 164 7.34 24.52 13.26
CA LEU A 164 8.67 25.13 13.10
C LEU A 164 8.81 25.82 11.73
N GLN A 165 8.30 25.19 10.67
CA GLN A 165 8.36 25.75 9.31
C GLN A 165 7.42 26.95 9.17
N ALA A 166 6.25 26.91 9.80
CA ALA A 166 5.32 28.02 9.84
C ALA A 166 5.94 29.22 10.55
N ALA A 167 6.54 29.02 11.71
CA ALA A 167 7.25 30.05 12.47
C ALA A 167 8.39 30.70 11.69
N GLN A 168 9.21 29.90 10.98
CA GLN A 168 10.30 30.41 10.14
C GLN A 168 9.80 31.31 8.97
N LYS A 169 8.57 31.08 8.53
CA LYS A 169 7.93 31.86 7.44
C LYS A 169 7.00 32.96 7.94
N ASN A 170 6.93 33.18 9.27
CA ASN A 170 5.97 34.09 9.91
C ASN A 170 4.50 33.79 9.54
N ILE A 171 4.16 32.50 9.49
CA ILE A 171 2.80 32.01 9.25
C ILE A 171 2.22 31.53 10.57
N ASP A 172 1.05 32.05 10.96
CA ASP A 172 0.30 31.52 12.09
C ASP A 172 -0.44 30.26 11.69
N LEU A 173 -0.14 29.15 12.37
CA LEU A 173 -0.79 27.86 12.17
C LEU A 173 -1.85 27.67 13.27
N ALA A 174 -3.12 27.77 12.89
CA ALA A 174 -4.25 27.48 13.77
C ALA A 174 -4.87 26.12 13.40
N VAL A 175 -5.22 25.33 14.41
CA VAL A 175 -5.94 24.07 14.24
C VAL A 175 -7.31 24.20 14.91
N GLU A 176 -8.37 24.13 14.13
CA GLU A 176 -9.74 24.12 14.63
C GLU A 176 -10.34 22.73 14.42
N LEU A 177 -10.82 22.14 15.50
CA LEU A 177 -11.40 20.81 15.51
C LEU A 177 -12.84 20.85 15.97
N SER A 178 -13.71 20.13 15.28
CA SER A 178 -15.09 19.93 15.75
C SER A 178 -15.10 19.00 16.97
N LYS A 179 -15.98 19.27 17.94
CA LYS A 179 -16.13 18.45 19.17
C LYS A 179 -16.68 17.04 18.89
N ASP A 180 -17.27 16.80 17.71
CA ASP A 180 -17.93 15.56 17.33
C ASP A 180 -17.09 14.76 16.30
N MET A 181 -15.76 14.88 16.31
CA MET A 181 -14.92 14.04 15.47
C MET A 181 -14.75 12.65 16.08
N PRO A 182 -14.90 11.59 15.25
CA PRO A 182 -14.74 10.21 15.70
C PRO A 182 -13.30 9.85 16.06
#